data_68443ae1058b1a1c57f900a85dea01bf
#
_entry.id   68443ae1058b1a1c57f900a85dea01bf
#
_cell.length_a   1.000
_cell.length_b   1.000
_cell.length_c   1.000
_cell.angle_alpha   90.00
_cell.angle_beta   90.00
_cell.angle_gamma   90.00
#
_symmetry.space_group_name_H-M   'P 1'
#
loop_
_entity.id
_entity.type
_entity.pdbx_description
1 polymer ?
#
loop_
_entity_poly.entity_id
_entity_poly.type
_entity_poly.pdbx_seq_one_letter_code
_entity_poly.pdbx_strand_id
1 'polypeptide(L)'
;ITVDVTPLDQMGIDDKTMLRLLKLGVMDFAAMDISKMAGDDPRFEACDLAGLTLTPDKARAACDAYRAVIDRQLQKNWNAKLLAFGGNTPQVFWCRDVLAGLEGLKGKKIRVFNNTMRDFLSGVGGTAVSMAFAEVVPALNNGVVDCGVTGSLSGNTAGWAEVTKSIYPMSLGWSINVLAVNLNTWKRIDPKTQAFLTEQFKAYEDKMWATIKTTTGEADNCNTGKQPCTMGKLAKTTIVPVKPQEMEAHKKLVEGAVLAGWAKRCGAECTKEWNETVGKALGLKAPTP
;
A
#
# COMPACT_ATOMS: atom_id res chain seq x y z
N ILE A 1 15.06 26.52 -5.12
CA ILE A 1 15.02 25.19 -5.77
C ILE A 1 13.77 25.15 -6.63
N THR A 2 13.94 24.90 -7.90
CA THR A 2 12.82 24.60 -8.81
C THR A 2 12.68 23.08 -8.88
N VAL A 3 11.45 22.56 -8.77
CA VAL A 3 11.16 21.12 -8.84
C VAL A 3 10.15 20.92 -9.95
N ASP A 4 10.51 20.11 -10.95
CA ASP A 4 9.61 19.65 -11.99
C ASP A 4 9.00 18.33 -11.55
N VAL A 5 7.67 18.29 -11.45
CA VAL A 5 6.92 17.08 -11.05
C VAL A 5 6.18 16.53 -12.25
N THR A 6 6.51 15.31 -12.65
CA THR A 6 5.79 14.61 -13.72
C THR A 6 5.01 13.44 -13.13
N PRO A 7 3.68 13.42 -13.24
CA PRO A 7 2.85 12.28 -12.83
C PRO A 7 3.21 11.00 -13.60
N LEU A 8 3.17 9.87 -12.92
CA LEU A 8 3.58 8.57 -13.49
C LEU A 8 2.79 8.18 -14.75
N ASP A 9 1.50 8.46 -14.78
CA ASP A 9 0.61 8.20 -15.92
C ASP A 9 0.97 9.00 -17.18
N GLN A 10 1.66 10.13 -17.01
CA GLN A 10 2.16 10.95 -18.13
C GLN A 10 3.53 10.49 -18.63
N MET A 11 4.23 9.65 -17.87
CA MET A 11 5.57 9.19 -18.24
C MET A 11 5.55 7.99 -19.18
N GLY A 12 4.44 7.27 -19.31
CA GLY A 12 4.33 6.07 -20.15
C GLY A 12 5.22 4.91 -19.72
N ILE A 13 5.60 4.84 -18.43
CA ILE A 13 6.45 3.80 -17.85
C ILE A 13 5.67 2.91 -16.87
N ASP A 14 6.10 1.66 -16.70
CA ASP A 14 5.59 0.77 -15.67
C ASP A 14 6.12 1.24 -14.30
N ASP A 15 5.22 1.38 -13.33
CA ASP A 15 5.55 1.81 -11.97
C ASP A 15 6.56 0.87 -11.26
N LYS A 16 6.62 -0.41 -11.66
CA LYS A 16 7.63 -1.36 -11.18
C LYS A 16 9.05 -1.02 -11.61
N THR A 17 9.23 -0.16 -12.60
CA THR A 17 10.55 0.27 -13.09
C THR A 17 11.10 1.50 -12.37
N MET A 18 10.29 2.19 -11.57
CA MET A 18 10.63 3.46 -10.92
C MET A 18 11.93 3.41 -10.12
N LEU A 19 12.10 2.36 -9.31
CA LEU A 19 13.29 2.20 -8.48
C LEU A 19 14.56 1.99 -9.33
N ARG A 20 14.44 1.30 -10.46
CA ARG A 20 15.54 1.12 -11.43
C ARG A 20 15.93 2.45 -12.08
N LEU A 21 14.94 3.24 -12.50
CA LEU A 21 15.18 4.56 -13.12
C LEU A 21 15.82 5.53 -12.11
N LEU A 22 15.39 5.49 -10.87
CA LEU A 22 16.01 6.24 -9.78
C LEU A 22 17.48 5.79 -9.57
N LYS A 23 17.74 4.47 -9.53
CA LYS A 23 19.09 3.91 -9.41
C LYS A 23 20.03 4.42 -10.49
N LEU A 24 19.55 4.47 -11.73
CA LEU A 24 20.33 4.89 -12.90
C LEU A 24 20.53 6.42 -12.98
N GLY A 25 19.84 7.20 -12.14
CA GLY A 25 19.87 8.67 -12.18
C GLY A 25 19.10 9.26 -13.34
N VAL A 26 18.18 8.50 -13.95
CA VAL A 26 17.19 9.02 -14.92
C VAL A 26 16.19 9.93 -14.22
N MET A 27 15.91 9.64 -12.95
CA MET A 27 15.14 10.47 -12.03
C MET A 27 16.02 10.87 -10.88
N ASP A 28 15.96 12.13 -10.47
CA ASP A 28 16.63 12.63 -9.28
C ASP A 28 15.88 12.25 -8.00
N PHE A 29 14.55 12.40 -8.02
CA PHE A 29 13.63 12.04 -6.93
C PHE A 29 12.52 11.18 -7.49
N ALA A 30 11.96 10.30 -6.67
CA ALA A 30 10.79 9.51 -7.01
C ALA A 30 9.88 9.29 -5.79
N ALA A 31 8.56 9.33 -6.02
CA ALA A 31 7.55 8.87 -5.10
C ALA A 31 6.93 7.59 -5.67
N MET A 32 6.97 6.47 -4.94
CA MET A 32 6.54 5.18 -5.46
C MET A 32 5.96 4.28 -4.36
N ASP A 33 4.96 3.46 -4.70
CA ASP A 33 4.52 2.36 -3.85
C ASP A 33 5.60 1.27 -3.86
N ILE A 34 6.37 1.21 -2.76
CA ILE A 34 7.56 0.34 -2.70
C ILE A 34 7.20 -1.15 -2.71
N SER A 35 5.98 -1.52 -2.31
CA SER A 35 5.54 -2.92 -2.31
C SER A 35 5.50 -3.54 -3.71
N LYS A 36 5.37 -2.71 -4.76
CA LYS A 36 5.40 -3.15 -6.16
C LYS A 36 6.77 -3.64 -6.61
N MET A 37 7.84 -3.24 -5.92
CA MET A 37 9.22 -3.67 -6.15
C MET A 37 9.61 -4.89 -5.28
N ALA A 38 8.66 -5.50 -4.58
CA ALA A 38 8.92 -6.65 -3.72
C ALA A 38 9.35 -7.92 -4.48
N GLY A 39 9.19 -7.95 -5.80
CA GLY A 39 9.80 -8.96 -6.67
C GLY A 39 11.32 -8.91 -6.69
N ASP A 40 11.90 -7.73 -6.48
CA ASP A 40 13.34 -7.51 -6.41
C ASP A 40 13.88 -7.71 -4.98
N ASP A 41 13.13 -7.28 -3.97
CA ASP A 41 13.46 -7.48 -2.55
C ASP A 41 12.18 -7.56 -1.71
N PRO A 42 11.83 -8.73 -1.12
CA PRO A 42 10.65 -8.90 -0.27
C PRO A 42 10.59 -7.99 0.96
N ARG A 43 11.72 -7.37 1.37
CA ARG A 43 11.75 -6.35 2.44
C ARG A 43 10.89 -5.14 2.10
N PHE A 44 10.66 -4.85 0.83
CA PHE A 44 9.85 -3.71 0.39
C PHE A 44 8.35 -3.85 0.70
N GLU A 45 7.85 -5.03 1.03
CA GLU A 45 6.48 -5.23 1.55
C GLU A 45 6.43 -5.17 3.10
N ALA A 46 7.55 -5.27 3.77
CA ALA A 46 7.67 -5.70 5.16
C ALA A 46 6.94 -4.84 6.21
N CYS A 47 6.76 -3.54 6.00
CA CYS A 47 6.05 -2.69 6.94
C CYS A 47 4.54 -2.56 6.65
N ASP A 48 4.09 -3.02 5.46
CA ASP A 48 2.68 -2.94 5.03
C ASP A 48 2.19 -4.28 4.44
N LEU A 49 2.48 -5.39 5.12
CA LEU A 49 1.97 -6.70 4.75
C LEU A 49 0.44 -6.70 4.81
N ALA A 50 -0.21 -7.42 3.89
CA ALA A 50 -1.65 -7.39 3.76
C ALA A 50 -2.38 -7.73 5.08
N GLY A 51 -3.18 -6.79 5.56
CA GLY A 51 -3.93 -6.91 6.80
C GLY A 51 -3.12 -6.79 8.09
N LEU A 52 -1.81 -6.54 8.03
CA LEU A 52 -0.92 -6.46 9.19
C LEU A 52 -1.37 -5.40 10.20
N THR A 53 -1.79 -4.25 9.70
CA THR A 53 -2.20 -3.11 10.54
C THR A 53 -3.56 -2.58 10.13
N LEU A 54 -4.42 -2.33 11.13
CA LEU A 54 -5.80 -1.91 10.93
C LEU A 54 -6.02 -0.42 11.25
N THR A 55 -4.99 0.27 11.71
CA THR A 55 -5.06 1.71 12.01
C THR A 55 -3.84 2.43 11.44
N PRO A 56 -3.97 3.72 11.06
CA PRO A 56 -2.86 4.52 10.55
C PRO A 56 -1.69 4.60 11.55
N ASP A 57 -1.98 4.69 12.84
CA ASP A 57 -0.95 4.79 13.89
C ASP A 57 -0.10 3.52 13.96
N LYS A 58 -0.72 2.33 13.86
CA LYS A 58 0.00 1.05 13.81
C LYS A 58 0.79 0.90 12.51
N ALA A 59 0.25 1.36 11.38
CA ALA A 59 0.96 1.34 10.10
C ALA A 59 2.20 2.24 10.16
N ARG A 60 2.04 3.46 10.69
CA ARG A 60 3.17 4.36 10.93
C ARG A 60 4.22 3.73 11.83
N ALA A 61 3.82 3.17 12.97
CA ALA A 61 4.74 2.52 13.90
C ALA A 61 5.51 1.36 13.25
N ALA A 62 4.85 0.55 12.41
CA ALA A 62 5.48 -0.53 11.66
C ALA A 62 6.54 0.00 10.68
N CYS A 63 6.21 1.02 9.89
CA CYS A 63 7.12 1.59 8.90
C CYS A 63 8.26 2.36 9.57
N ASP A 64 8.02 3.08 10.65
CA ASP A 64 9.07 3.76 11.44
C ASP A 64 10.05 2.75 12.04
N ALA A 65 9.58 1.62 12.57
CA ALA A 65 10.42 0.54 13.08
C ALA A 65 11.28 -0.12 11.98
N TYR A 66 10.81 -0.11 10.73
CA TYR A 66 11.52 -0.72 9.60
C TYR A 66 12.28 0.29 8.71
N ARG A 67 12.20 1.58 9.03
CA ARG A 67 12.81 2.68 8.26
C ARG A 67 14.28 2.46 7.95
N ALA A 68 15.07 2.13 8.96
CA ALA A 68 16.52 1.92 8.82
C ALA A 68 16.85 0.74 7.89
N VAL A 69 16.00 -0.30 7.87
CA VAL A 69 16.17 -1.45 6.98
C VAL A 69 15.92 -1.05 5.54
N ILE A 70 14.81 -0.35 5.27
CA ILE A 70 14.47 0.13 3.92
C ILE A 70 15.54 1.09 3.42
N ASP A 71 15.96 2.08 4.22
CA ASP A 71 16.99 3.05 3.80
C ASP A 71 18.31 2.35 3.48
N ARG A 72 18.73 1.39 4.32
CA ARG A 72 19.94 0.60 4.08
C ARG A 72 19.85 -0.21 2.77
N GLN A 73 18.69 -0.84 2.47
CA GLN A 73 18.50 -1.59 1.23
C GLN A 73 18.52 -0.66 0.01
N LEU A 74 17.86 0.49 0.10
CA LEU A 74 17.87 1.49 -0.97
C LEU A 74 19.28 1.99 -1.25
N GLN A 75 20.06 2.31 -0.21
CA GLN A 75 21.44 2.79 -0.39
C GLN A 75 22.37 1.71 -0.95
N LYS A 76 22.30 0.49 -0.40
CA LYS A 76 23.21 -0.61 -0.78
C LYS A 76 22.98 -1.12 -2.19
N ASN A 77 21.71 -1.31 -2.57
CA ASN A 77 21.34 -2.04 -3.78
C ASN A 77 20.81 -1.13 -4.90
N TRP A 78 20.32 0.07 -4.55
CA TRP A 78 19.55 0.90 -5.47
C TRP A 78 20.10 2.31 -5.65
N ASN A 79 21.28 2.62 -5.09
CA ASN A 79 21.89 3.95 -5.17
C ASN A 79 20.88 5.07 -4.84
N ALA A 80 20.02 4.82 -3.86
CA ALA A 80 18.95 5.73 -3.47
C ALA A 80 18.92 5.90 -1.96
N LYS A 81 18.39 7.04 -1.48
CA LYS A 81 18.20 7.36 -0.07
C LYS A 81 16.72 7.59 0.21
N LEU A 82 16.22 7.00 1.28
CA LEU A 82 14.87 7.26 1.77
C LEU A 82 14.78 8.67 2.36
N LEU A 83 13.78 9.43 1.96
CA LEU A 83 13.49 10.75 2.52
C LEU A 83 12.24 10.74 3.41
N ALA A 84 11.17 10.10 2.96
CA ALA A 84 9.92 10.02 3.70
C ALA A 84 9.12 8.77 3.34
N PHE A 85 8.23 8.35 4.25
CA PHE A 85 7.11 7.48 3.97
C PHE A 85 5.82 8.30 3.77
N GLY A 86 4.87 7.75 3.02
CA GLY A 86 3.52 8.26 2.93
C GLY A 86 2.53 7.12 2.83
N GLY A 87 1.44 7.18 3.59
CA GLY A 87 0.35 6.22 3.48
C GLY A 87 -0.82 6.79 2.67
N ASN A 88 -1.62 5.91 2.10
CA ASN A 88 -2.89 6.23 1.47
C ASN A 88 -4.06 5.91 2.42
N THR A 89 -5.30 6.12 1.97
CA THR A 89 -6.48 5.56 2.65
C THR A 89 -6.40 4.03 2.65
N PRO A 90 -7.07 3.34 3.61
CA PRO A 90 -6.97 1.89 3.72
C PRO A 90 -7.33 1.21 2.40
N GLN A 91 -6.54 0.19 2.05
CA GLN A 91 -6.76 -0.64 0.88
C GLN A 91 -7.90 -1.61 1.19
N VAL A 92 -9.02 -1.45 0.50
CA VAL A 92 -10.28 -2.15 0.76
C VAL A 92 -10.77 -2.87 -0.48
N PHE A 93 -11.72 -3.79 -0.31
CA PHE A 93 -12.30 -4.51 -1.43
C PHE A 93 -13.44 -3.71 -2.06
N TRP A 94 -13.36 -3.48 -3.35
CA TRP A 94 -14.39 -2.90 -4.21
C TRP A 94 -14.99 -4.00 -5.05
N CYS A 95 -16.27 -4.30 -4.90
CA CYS A 95 -16.89 -5.46 -5.53
C CYS A 95 -18.09 -5.08 -6.40
N ARG A 96 -18.21 -5.77 -7.54
CA ARG A 96 -19.33 -5.61 -8.50
C ARG A 96 -20.67 -5.93 -7.87
N ASP A 97 -20.70 -6.87 -6.93
CA ASP A 97 -21.89 -7.26 -6.17
C ASP A 97 -21.70 -6.98 -4.68
N VAL A 98 -22.80 -6.95 -3.94
CA VAL A 98 -22.73 -6.78 -2.48
C VAL A 98 -22.17 -8.06 -1.86
N LEU A 99 -21.04 -7.93 -1.15
CA LEU A 99 -20.43 -9.05 -0.44
C LEU A 99 -21.22 -9.44 0.80
N ALA A 100 -21.17 -10.72 1.16
CA ALA A 100 -21.71 -11.24 2.41
C ALA A 100 -20.69 -11.16 3.59
N GLY A 101 -19.64 -10.36 3.46
CA GLY A 101 -18.52 -10.27 4.39
C GLY A 101 -17.28 -11.03 3.90
N LEU A 102 -16.38 -11.41 4.82
CA LEU A 102 -15.10 -12.05 4.49
C LEU A 102 -15.27 -13.36 3.71
N GLU A 103 -16.22 -14.20 4.12
CA GLU A 103 -16.56 -15.46 3.44
C GLU A 103 -17.00 -15.25 1.98
N GLY A 104 -17.58 -14.09 1.69
CA GLY A 104 -18.01 -13.72 0.34
C GLY A 104 -16.86 -13.56 -0.67
N LEU A 105 -15.61 -13.53 -0.21
CA LEU A 105 -14.42 -13.48 -1.08
C LEU A 105 -14.05 -14.84 -1.66
N LYS A 106 -14.52 -15.94 -1.05
CA LYS A 106 -14.23 -17.31 -1.50
C LYS A 106 -14.72 -17.52 -2.93
N GLY A 107 -13.85 -18.08 -3.78
CA GLY A 107 -14.11 -18.36 -5.18
C GLY A 107 -14.14 -17.14 -6.11
N LYS A 108 -14.04 -15.91 -5.59
CA LYS A 108 -14.02 -14.69 -6.41
C LYS A 108 -12.65 -14.43 -7.03
N LYS A 109 -12.65 -13.86 -8.22
CA LYS A 109 -11.47 -13.31 -8.90
C LYS A 109 -11.29 -11.87 -8.43
N ILE A 110 -10.16 -11.58 -7.77
CA ILE A 110 -9.95 -10.30 -7.11
C ILE A 110 -8.61 -9.70 -7.58
N ARG A 111 -8.69 -8.49 -8.12
CA ARG A 111 -7.48 -7.76 -8.51
C ARG A 111 -6.69 -7.31 -7.28
N VAL A 112 -5.40 -7.63 -7.29
CA VAL A 112 -4.40 -7.20 -6.30
C VAL A 112 -3.18 -6.61 -7.00
N PHE A 113 -2.30 -5.95 -6.24
CA PHE A 113 -1.10 -5.32 -6.80
C PHE A 113 0.22 -5.74 -6.12
N ASN A 114 0.16 -6.55 -5.05
CA ASN A 114 1.36 -7.09 -4.40
C ASN A 114 1.19 -8.55 -3.98
N ASN A 115 2.28 -9.17 -3.52
CA ASN A 115 2.30 -10.59 -3.20
C ASN A 115 1.58 -10.92 -1.90
N THR A 116 1.65 -10.06 -0.89
CA THR A 116 1.02 -10.34 0.42
C THR A 116 -0.50 -10.27 0.36
N MET A 117 -1.07 -9.44 -0.53
CA MET A 117 -2.50 -9.50 -0.85
C MET A 117 -2.89 -10.80 -1.53
N ARG A 118 -2.00 -11.37 -2.37
CA ARG A 118 -2.19 -12.70 -2.97
C ARG A 118 -2.21 -13.78 -1.89
N ASP A 119 -1.28 -13.72 -0.92
CA ASP A 119 -1.24 -14.66 0.19
C ASP A 119 -2.53 -14.60 1.02
N PHE A 120 -3.02 -13.38 1.33
CA PHE A 120 -4.28 -13.18 2.04
C PHE A 120 -5.46 -13.81 1.29
N LEU A 121 -5.57 -13.54 -0.01
CA LEU A 121 -6.65 -14.09 -0.84
C LEU A 121 -6.56 -15.61 -0.96
N SER A 122 -5.37 -16.17 -1.08
CA SER A 122 -5.18 -17.61 -1.08
C SER A 122 -5.68 -18.24 0.23
N GLY A 123 -5.41 -17.58 1.35
CA GLY A 123 -5.88 -18.02 2.66
C GLY A 123 -7.40 -18.01 2.83
N VAL A 124 -8.11 -17.07 2.19
CA VAL A 124 -9.59 -16.99 2.22
C VAL A 124 -10.24 -17.81 1.10
N GLY A 125 -9.47 -18.44 0.21
CA GLY A 125 -9.98 -19.21 -0.93
C GLY A 125 -10.44 -18.37 -2.12
N GLY A 126 -9.97 -17.13 -2.22
CA GLY A 126 -10.13 -16.26 -3.40
C GLY A 126 -9.03 -16.46 -4.42
N THR A 127 -9.25 -15.99 -5.65
CA THR A 127 -8.26 -16.02 -6.73
C THR A 127 -7.70 -14.63 -6.98
N ALA A 128 -6.40 -14.44 -6.75
CA ALA A 128 -5.73 -13.18 -7.00
C ALA A 128 -5.39 -12.99 -8.49
N VAL A 129 -5.75 -11.85 -9.05
CA VAL A 129 -5.42 -11.43 -10.41
C VAL A 129 -4.56 -10.18 -10.35
N SER A 130 -3.35 -10.24 -10.91
CA SER A 130 -2.45 -9.08 -10.99
C SER A 130 -2.70 -8.31 -12.27
N MET A 131 -3.00 -7.00 -12.16
CA MET A 131 -3.13 -6.11 -13.31
C MET A 131 -2.83 -4.67 -12.91
N ALA A 132 -2.48 -3.84 -13.90
CA ALA A 132 -2.21 -2.42 -13.67
C ALA A 132 -3.47 -1.67 -13.19
N PHE A 133 -3.27 -0.58 -12.46
CA PHE A 133 -4.38 0.18 -11.86
C PHE A 133 -5.38 0.70 -12.89
N ALA A 134 -4.87 1.20 -14.02
CA ALA A 134 -5.71 1.75 -15.10
C ALA A 134 -6.58 0.69 -15.81
N GLU A 135 -6.22 -0.60 -15.72
CA GLU A 135 -6.96 -1.70 -16.34
C GLU A 135 -8.15 -2.18 -15.48
N VAL A 136 -8.24 -1.75 -14.22
CA VAL A 136 -9.18 -2.35 -13.26
C VAL A 136 -10.63 -1.94 -13.55
N VAL A 137 -10.91 -0.68 -13.90
CA VAL A 137 -12.28 -0.24 -14.23
C VAL A 137 -12.85 -1.04 -15.41
N PRO A 138 -12.16 -1.15 -16.56
CA PRO A 138 -12.61 -2.03 -17.64
C PRO A 138 -12.78 -3.51 -17.22
N ALA A 139 -11.84 -4.03 -16.40
CA ALA A 139 -11.89 -5.41 -15.95
C ALA A 139 -13.09 -5.70 -15.03
N LEU A 140 -13.41 -4.78 -14.11
CA LEU A 140 -14.60 -4.85 -13.27
C LEU A 140 -15.87 -4.73 -14.12
N ASN A 141 -15.93 -3.75 -15.02
CA ASN A 141 -17.10 -3.54 -15.88
C ASN A 141 -17.43 -4.79 -16.73
N ASN A 142 -16.40 -5.39 -17.31
CA ASN A 142 -16.52 -6.56 -18.20
C ASN A 142 -16.59 -7.91 -17.46
N GLY A 143 -16.50 -7.93 -16.12
CA GLY A 143 -16.56 -9.16 -15.33
C GLY A 143 -15.33 -10.05 -15.42
N VAL A 144 -14.17 -9.51 -15.84
CA VAL A 144 -12.89 -10.21 -15.82
C VAL A 144 -12.46 -10.49 -14.38
N VAL A 145 -12.75 -9.54 -13.48
CA VAL A 145 -12.63 -9.68 -12.04
C VAL A 145 -13.95 -9.34 -11.34
N ASP A 146 -14.21 -9.98 -10.20
CA ASP A 146 -15.40 -9.74 -9.38
C ASP A 146 -15.21 -8.56 -8.43
N CYS A 147 -13.97 -8.40 -7.94
CA CYS A 147 -13.56 -7.32 -7.04
C CYS A 147 -12.18 -6.81 -7.41
N GLY A 148 -11.83 -5.66 -6.85
CA GLY A 148 -10.47 -5.14 -6.84
C GLY A 148 -10.10 -4.58 -5.47
N VAL A 149 -8.80 -4.52 -5.16
CA VAL A 149 -8.28 -3.90 -3.95
C VAL A 149 -7.63 -2.58 -4.32
N THR A 150 -8.07 -1.50 -3.66
CA THR A 150 -7.45 -0.17 -3.70
C THR A 150 -7.93 0.69 -2.53
N GLY A 151 -7.30 1.86 -2.35
CA GLY A 151 -7.70 2.83 -1.32
C GLY A 151 -9.14 3.31 -1.48
N SER A 152 -9.82 3.58 -0.36
CA SER A 152 -11.21 4.06 -0.39
C SER A 152 -11.38 5.37 -1.15
N LEU A 153 -10.42 6.30 -1.08
CA LEU A 153 -10.42 7.53 -1.89
C LEU A 153 -9.95 7.24 -3.32
N SER A 154 -8.86 6.48 -3.50
CA SER A 154 -8.29 6.20 -4.81
C SER A 154 -9.29 5.49 -5.74
N GLY A 155 -10.06 4.54 -5.19
CA GLY A 155 -11.13 3.89 -5.96
C GLY A 155 -12.24 4.85 -6.37
N ASN A 156 -12.63 5.77 -5.48
CA ASN A 156 -13.62 6.80 -5.80
C ASN A 156 -13.15 7.71 -6.94
N THR A 157 -11.98 8.31 -6.78
CA THR A 157 -11.45 9.29 -7.76
C THR A 157 -11.13 8.66 -9.12
N ALA A 158 -10.76 7.38 -9.15
CA ALA A 158 -10.50 6.61 -10.37
C ALA A 158 -11.74 5.98 -11.02
N GLY A 159 -12.96 6.25 -10.49
CA GLY A 159 -14.20 5.78 -11.10
C GLY A 159 -14.60 4.34 -10.77
N TRP A 160 -13.95 3.70 -9.78
CA TRP A 160 -14.33 2.33 -9.39
C TRP A 160 -15.76 2.26 -8.82
N ALA A 161 -16.21 3.33 -8.17
CA ALA A 161 -17.57 3.45 -7.65
C ALA A 161 -18.64 3.39 -8.75
N GLU A 162 -18.30 3.65 -10.01
CA GLU A 162 -19.22 3.61 -11.15
C GLU A 162 -19.49 2.17 -11.63
N VAL A 163 -18.57 1.24 -11.32
CA VAL A 163 -18.59 -0.16 -11.78
C VAL A 163 -18.69 -1.18 -10.64
N THR A 164 -18.83 -0.72 -9.40
CA THR A 164 -18.97 -1.56 -8.20
C THR A 164 -20.19 -1.17 -7.38
N LYS A 165 -20.77 -2.13 -6.66
CA LYS A 165 -21.95 -1.93 -5.81
C LYS A 165 -21.60 -1.88 -4.33
N SER A 166 -20.46 -2.47 -3.93
CA SER A 166 -20.09 -2.51 -2.52
C SER A 166 -18.60 -2.30 -2.28
N ILE A 167 -18.33 -1.75 -1.10
CA ILE A 167 -17.01 -1.71 -0.48
C ILE A 167 -17.07 -2.58 0.77
N TYR A 168 -16.13 -3.53 0.89
CA TYR A 168 -15.92 -4.26 2.12
C TYR A 168 -14.63 -3.72 2.78
N PRO A 169 -14.74 -3.01 3.91
CA PRO A 169 -13.67 -2.19 4.47
C PRO A 169 -12.68 -2.96 5.35
N MET A 170 -12.52 -4.27 5.10
CA MET A 170 -11.42 -5.04 5.68
C MET A 170 -10.11 -4.54 5.08
N SER A 171 -9.32 -3.83 5.89
CA SER A 171 -8.07 -3.22 5.41
C SER A 171 -7.02 -4.27 5.08
N LEU A 172 -6.48 -4.18 3.86
CA LEU A 172 -5.33 -4.97 3.39
C LEU A 172 -4.04 -4.13 3.32
N GLY A 173 -3.94 -3.07 4.12
CA GLY A 173 -2.77 -2.21 4.18
C GLY A 173 -3.08 -0.77 3.77
N TRP A 174 -2.04 0.01 3.55
CA TRP A 174 -2.07 1.47 3.39
C TRP A 174 -1.40 1.94 2.09
N SER A 175 -0.91 1.00 1.27
CA SER A 175 -0.16 1.29 0.04
C SER A 175 0.93 2.34 0.31
N ILE A 176 1.95 1.90 1.06
CA ILE A 176 3.00 2.79 1.54
C ILE A 176 3.87 3.26 0.39
N ASN A 177 3.85 4.56 0.18
CA ASN A 177 4.77 5.22 -0.74
C ASN A 177 6.07 5.57 -0.02
N VAL A 178 7.18 5.40 -0.72
CA VAL A 178 8.46 5.99 -0.33
C VAL A 178 8.75 7.18 -1.23
N LEU A 179 9.22 8.27 -0.62
CA LEU A 179 9.90 9.34 -1.34
C LEU A 179 11.39 9.08 -1.18
N ALA A 180 12.05 8.91 -2.31
CA ALA A 180 13.48 8.61 -2.34
C ALA A 180 14.22 9.52 -3.32
N VAL A 181 15.51 9.72 -3.09
CA VAL A 181 16.42 10.51 -3.93
C VAL A 181 17.57 9.64 -4.40
N ASN A 182 18.02 9.81 -5.64
CA ASN A 182 19.25 9.21 -6.12
C ASN A 182 20.45 9.69 -5.27
N LEU A 183 21.30 8.77 -4.79
CA LEU A 183 22.42 9.11 -3.91
C LEU A 183 23.45 10.06 -4.55
N ASN A 184 23.69 9.95 -5.85
CA ASN A 184 24.62 10.85 -6.52
C ASN A 184 24.02 12.26 -6.62
N THR A 185 22.74 12.38 -6.86
CA THR A 185 22.01 13.66 -6.79
C THR A 185 22.07 14.22 -5.38
N TRP A 186 21.77 13.41 -4.35
CA TRP A 186 21.82 13.83 -2.96
C TRP A 186 23.19 14.40 -2.58
N LYS A 187 24.28 13.73 -2.98
CA LYS A 187 25.65 14.17 -2.70
C LYS A 187 26.03 15.50 -3.38
N ARG A 188 25.36 15.87 -4.47
CA ARG A 188 25.59 17.17 -5.15
C ARG A 188 24.85 18.34 -4.48
N ILE A 189 23.87 18.05 -3.65
CA ILE A 189 23.13 19.07 -2.90
C ILE A 189 23.97 19.52 -1.70
N ASP A 190 24.08 20.82 -1.50
CA ASP A 190 24.84 21.36 -0.38
C ASP A 190 24.21 20.99 0.99
N PRO A 191 24.99 20.92 2.08
CA PRO A 191 24.51 20.45 3.38
C PRO A 191 23.34 21.26 3.96
N LYS A 192 23.27 22.56 3.70
CA LYS A 192 22.18 23.42 4.17
C LYS A 192 20.87 23.05 3.46
N THR A 193 20.92 22.84 2.17
CA THR A 193 19.78 22.40 1.36
C THR A 193 19.36 20.97 1.71
N GLN A 194 20.32 20.06 1.96
CA GLN A 194 20.00 18.71 2.44
C GLN A 194 19.25 18.74 3.79
N ALA A 195 19.70 19.57 4.73
CA ALA A 195 19.02 19.72 6.02
C ALA A 195 17.62 20.27 5.86
N PHE A 196 17.43 21.31 5.03
CA PHE A 196 16.11 21.86 4.70
C PHE A 196 15.19 20.82 4.08
N LEU A 197 15.65 20.07 3.07
CA LEU A 197 14.84 19.03 2.43
C LEU A 197 14.46 17.93 3.42
N THR A 198 15.39 17.50 4.27
CA THR A 198 15.11 16.48 5.30
C THR A 198 14.00 16.93 6.24
N GLU A 199 14.04 18.18 6.70
CA GLU A 199 12.99 18.77 7.53
C GLU A 199 11.64 18.84 6.80
N GLN A 200 11.63 19.30 5.54
CA GLN A 200 10.40 19.43 4.76
C GLN A 200 9.78 18.05 4.44
N PHE A 201 10.57 17.04 4.11
CA PHE A 201 10.08 15.69 3.88
C PHE A 201 9.55 15.06 5.16
N LYS A 202 10.17 15.33 6.32
CA LYS A 202 9.62 14.90 7.61
C LYS A 202 8.28 15.58 7.92
N ALA A 203 8.17 16.88 7.71
CA ALA A 203 6.93 17.62 7.90
C ALA A 203 5.81 17.12 6.96
N TYR A 204 6.15 16.83 5.70
CA TYR A 204 5.25 16.20 4.74
C TYR A 204 4.76 14.84 5.24
N GLU A 205 5.66 13.98 5.68
CA GLU A 205 5.32 12.66 6.23
C GLU A 205 4.38 12.76 7.42
N ASP A 206 4.70 13.63 8.39
CA ASP A 206 3.87 13.86 9.57
C ASP A 206 2.46 14.33 9.18
N LYS A 207 2.36 15.24 8.22
CA LYS A 207 1.08 15.72 7.68
C LYS A 207 0.30 14.60 6.98
N MET A 208 0.95 13.79 6.16
CA MET A 208 0.31 12.66 5.47
C MET A 208 -0.33 11.70 6.46
N TRP A 209 0.42 11.26 7.46
CA TRP A 209 -0.10 10.36 8.50
C TRP A 209 -1.24 10.98 9.31
N ALA A 210 -1.14 12.27 9.66
CA ALA A 210 -2.17 12.98 10.43
C ALA A 210 -3.50 13.08 9.67
N THR A 211 -3.47 13.19 8.34
CA THR A 211 -4.66 13.41 7.52
C THR A 211 -5.37 12.13 7.07
N ILE A 212 -4.72 10.96 7.13
CA ILE A 212 -5.30 9.70 6.62
C ILE A 212 -6.68 9.41 7.21
N LYS A 213 -6.87 9.58 8.52
CA LYS A 213 -8.15 9.31 9.17
C LYS A 213 -9.27 10.22 8.66
N THR A 214 -9.00 11.51 8.54
CA THR A 214 -9.96 12.50 8.02
C THR A 214 -10.27 12.21 6.54
N THR A 215 -9.23 11.96 5.75
CA THR A 215 -9.34 11.60 4.33
C THR A 215 -10.16 10.33 4.13
N THR A 216 -9.97 9.32 4.98
CA THR A 216 -10.76 8.07 4.93
C THR A 216 -12.24 8.33 5.22
N GLY A 217 -12.55 9.11 6.26
CA GLY A 217 -13.94 9.45 6.60
C GLY A 217 -14.64 10.23 5.49
N GLU A 218 -13.93 11.16 4.84
CA GLU A 218 -14.48 11.89 3.69
C GLU A 218 -14.63 11.00 2.45
N ALA A 219 -13.69 10.08 2.21
CA ALA A 219 -13.81 9.10 1.15
C ALA A 219 -15.06 8.21 1.33
N ASP A 220 -15.34 7.77 2.57
CA ASP A 220 -16.53 6.99 2.88
C ASP A 220 -17.82 7.78 2.65
N ASN A 221 -17.81 9.08 2.97
CA ASN A 221 -18.93 9.98 2.63
C ASN A 221 -19.13 10.05 1.11
N CYS A 222 -18.06 10.32 0.35
CA CYS A 222 -18.14 10.35 -1.11
C CYS A 222 -18.69 9.05 -1.67
N ASN A 223 -18.18 7.92 -1.22
CA ASN A 223 -18.55 6.58 -1.68
C ASN A 223 -20.02 6.24 -1.38
N THR A 224 -20.57 6.77 -0.30
CA THR A 224 -21.97 6.49 0.13
C THR A 224 -22.94 7.61 -0.21
N GLY A 225 -22.53 8.64 -0.95
CA GLY A 225 -23.37 9.76 -1.35
C GLY A 225 -23.69 10.74 -0.24
N LYS A 226 -22.85 10.84 0.79
CA LYS A 226 -22.98 11.75 1.93
C LYS A 226 -22.07 12.97 1.79
N GLN A 227 -22.37 14.02 2.57
CA GLN A 227 -21.50 15.18 2.71
C GLN A 227 -20.77 15.16 4.07
N PRO A 228 -19.59 15.80 4.20
CA PRO A 228 -18.83 16.47 3.14
C PRO A 228 -18.17 15.48 2.17
N CYS A 229 -18.09 15.85 0.90
CA CYS A 229 -17.37 15.13 -0.14
C CYS A 229 -16.70 16.19 -1.06
N THR A 230 -15.50 16.61 -0.70
CA THR A 230 -14.72 17.62 -1.43
C THR A 230 -13.53 17.02 -2.18
N MET A 231 -13.09 15.82 -1.74
CA MET A 231 -11.91 15.13 -2.27
C MET A 231 -12.21 14.09 -3.37
N GLY A 232 -13.48 13.78 -3.58
CA GLY A 232 -13.92 12.77 -4.53
C GLY A 232 -15.23 13.10 -5.23
N LYS A 233 -15.90 12.07 -5.74
CA LYS A 233 -17.21 12.17 -6.39
C LYS A 233 -18.27 11.47 -5.53
N LEU A 234 -19.46 12.07 -5.44
CA LEU A 234 -20.62 11.44 -4.80
C LEU A 234 -21.01 10.17 -5.55
N ALA A 235 -21.04 9.04 -4.86
CA ALA A 235 -21.43 7.73 -5.39
C ALA A 235 -22.53 7.11 -4.54
N LYS A 236 -22.99 5.91 -4.93
CA LYS A 236 -24.05 5.16 -4.21
C LYS A 236 -23.57 3.75 -3.88
N THR A 237 -22.33 3.63 -3.40
CA THR A 237 -21.75 2.33 -3.05
C THR A 237 -22.16 1.94 -1.63
N THR A 238 -22.47 0.66 -1.41
CA THR A 238 -22.80 0.14 -0.07
C THR A 238 -21.51 -0.23 0.66
N ILE A 239 -21.30 0.32 1.85
CA ILE A 239 -20.22 -0.16 2.74
C ILE A 239 -20.77 -1.33 3.55
N VAL A 240 -20.18 -2.51 3.36
CA VAL A 240 -20.55 -3.74 4.07
C VAL A 240 -19.82 -3.78 5.40
N PRO A 241 -20.50 -3.79 6.56
CA PRO A 241 -19.84 -3.75 7.85
C PRO A 241 -18.99 -5.01 8.10
N VAL A 242 -17.79 -4.83 8.63
CA VAL A 242 -16.96 -5.94 9.12
C VAL A 242 -17.56 -6.44 10.45
N LYS A 243 -17.85 -7.74 10.53
CA LYS A 243 -18.41 -8.36 11.73
C LYS A 243 -17.33 -8.71 12.74
N PRO A 244 -17.60 -8.68 14.06
CA PRO A 244 -16.59 -9.02 15.09
C PRO A 244 -15.91 -10.38 14.86
N GLN A 245 -16.66 -11.42 14.48
CA GLN A 245 -16.11 -12.74 14.22
C GLN A 245 -15.17 -12.78 12.99
N GLU A 246 -15.32 -11.87 12.06
CA GLU A 246 -14.44 -11.76 10.88
C GLU A 246 -13.07 -11.20 11.25
N MET A 247 -12.96 -10.48 12.36
CA MET A 247 -11.68 -9.98 12.87
C MET A 247 -10.77 -11.11 13.36
N GLU A 248 -11.34 -12.14 13.99
CA GLU A 248 -10.57 -13.32 14.41
C GLU A 248 -10.11 -14.15 13.20
N ALA A 249 -10.99 -14.32 12.20
CA ALA A 249 -10.64 -14.96 10.93
C ALA A 249 -9.55 -14.18 10.19
N HIS A 250 -9.66 -12.85 10.15
CA HIS A 250 -8.63 -11.97 9.57
C HIS A 250 -7.26 -12.16 10.26
N LYS A 251 -7.23 -12.16 11.60
CA LYS A 251 -5.99 -12.39 12.35
C LYS A 251 -5.34 -13.72 11.98
N LYS A 252 -6.12 -14.81 11.90
CA LYS A 252 -5.62 -16.12 11.48
C LYS A 252 -5.08 -16.11 10.05
N LEU A 253 -5.71 -15.37 9.13
CA LEU A 253 -5.22 -15.20 7.75
C LEU A 253 -3.89 -14.47 7.71
N VAL A 254 -3.75 -13.38 8.49
CA VAL A 254 -2.50 -12.62 8.57
C VAL A 254 -1.36 -13.50 9.12
N GLU A 255 -1.59 -14.19 10.23
CA GLU A 255 -0.55 -15.02 10.87
C GLU A 255 -0.23 -16.27 10.04
N GLY A 256 -1.24 -16.98 9.54
CA GLY A 256 -1.10 -18.29 8.88
C GLY A 256 -0.79 -18.22 7.40
N ALA A 257 -1.26 -17.20 6.68
CA ALA A 257 -1.05 -17.09 5.24
C ALA A 257 -0.08 -15.96 4.87
N VAL A 258 -0.34 -14.74 5.35
CA VAL A 258 0.42 -13.56 4.93
C VAL A 258 1.83 -13.58 5.50
N LEU A 259 1.99 -13.68 6.82
CA LEU A 259 3.31 -13.71 7.46
C LEU A 259 4.11 -14.93 7.03
N ALA A 260 3.49 -16.12 6.94
CA ALA A 260 4.16 -17.32 6.51
C ALA A 260 4.61 -17.25 5.04
N GLY A 261 3.74 -16.76 4.14
CA GLY A 261 4.05 -16.59 2.72
C GLY A 261 5.16 -15.58 2.49
N TRP A 262 5.09 -14.43 3.19
CA TRP A 262 6.12 -13.40 3.13
C TRP A 262 7.46 -13.90 3.71
N ALA A 263 7.47 -14.53 4.89
CA ALA A 263 8.68 -15.06 5.52
C ALA A 263 9.40 -16.05 4.61
N LYS A 264 8.65 -16.93 3.95
CA LYS A 264 9.21 -17.90 2.98
C LYS A 264 9.92 -17.20 1.81
N ARG A 265 9.38 -16.08 1.30
CA ARG A 265 10.03 -15.29 0.24
C ARG A 265 11.23 -14.50 0.75
N CYS A 266 11.13 -13.97 1.95
CA CYS A 266 12.15 -13.11 2.56
C CYS A 266 13.38 -13.89 3.04
N GLY A 267 13.20 -15.12 3.47
CA GLY A 267 14.25 -15.96 4.02
C GLY A 267 14.55 -15.68 5.50
N ALA A 268 15.38 -16.52 6.11
CA ALA A 268 15.57 -16.56 7.57
C ALA A 268 16.16 -15.27 8.14
N GLU A 269 17.20 -14.71 7.50
CA GLU A 269 17.86 -13.47 7.97
C GLU A 269 16.89 -12.27 7.92
N CYS A 270 16.21 -12.09 6.81
CA CYS A 270 15.22 -11.03 6.62
C CYS A 270 14.04 -11.17 7.60
N THR A 271 13.55 -12.39 7.82
CA THR A 271 12.47 -12.67 8.78
C THR A 271 12.91 -12.39 10.22
N LYS A 272 14.16 -12.72 10.57
CA LYS A 272 14.73 -12.37 11.89
C LYS A 272 14.76 -10.87 12.09
N GLU A 273 15.26 -10.12 11.11
CA GLU A 273 15.33 -8.65 11.16
C GLU A 273 13.93 -8.03 11.31
N TRP A 274 12.93 -8.57 10.60
CA TRP A 274 11.55 -8.14 10.74
C TRP A 274 11.00 -8.40 12.15
N ASN A 275 11.26 -9.58 12.72
CA ASN A 275 10.81 -9.94 14.06
C ASN A 275 11.43 -9.02 15.14
N GLU A 276 12.68 -8.58 14.93
CA GLU A 276 13.39 -7.67 15.83
C GLU A 276 12.94 -6.19 15.69
N THR A 277 12.25 -5.83 14.61
CA THR A 277 11.80 -4.48 14.28
C THR A 277 10.26 -4.39 14.28
N VAL A 278 9.62 -4.63 13.15
CA VAL A 278 8.16 -4.54 12.98
C VAL A 278 7.44 -5.51 13.91
N GLY A 279 7.91 -6.76 13.99
CA GLY A 279 7.35 -7.78 14.86
C GLY A 279 7.32 -7.33 16.32
N LYS A 280 8.44 -6.79 16.80
CA LYS A 280 8.55 -6.24 18.16
C LYS A 280 7.62 -5.03 18.35
N ALA A 281 7.56 -4.12 17.39
CA ALA A 281 6.72 -2.92 17.47
C ALA A 281 5.21 -3.23 17.51
N LEU A 282 4.79 -4.31 16.83
CA LEU A 282 3.39 -4.72 16.74
C LEU A 282 3.01 -5.87 17.68
N GLY A 283 3.96 -6.46 18.40
CA GLY A 283 3.73 -7.65 19.23
C GLY A 283 3.42 -8.91 18.42
N LEU A 284 3.98 -9.03 17.21
CA LEU A 284 3.78 -10.14 16.28
C LEU A 284 5.10 -10.87 16.01
N LYS A 285 4.98 -12.11 15.52
CA LYS A 285 6.15 -12.93 15.14
C LYS A 285 5.87 -13.66 13.83
N ALA A 286 6.66 -13.34 12.80
CA ALA A 286 6.67 -14.13 11.59
C ALA A 286 7.37 -15.49 11.85
N PRO A 287 6.86 -16.58 11.26
CA PRO A 287 7.49 -17.90 11.43
C PRO A 287 8.85 -17.93 10.73
N THR A 288 9.78 -18.70 11.27
CA THR A 288 11.05 -18.97 10.58
C THR A 288 10.74 -19.84 9.36
N PRO A 289 11.20 -19.44 8.17
CA PRO A 289 10.94 -20.18 6.92
C PRO A 289 11.70 -21.51 6.88
#